data_ccfaf791234b7c6cb18840bf16fab721
#
_entry.id   ccfaf791234b7c6cb18840bf16fab721
#
_cell.length_a   1.000
_cell.length_b   1.000
_cell.length_c   1.000
_cell.angle_alpha   90.00
_cell.angle_beta   90.00
_cell.angle_gamma   90.00
#
_symmetry.space_group_name_H-M   'P 1'
#
loop_
_entity.id
_entity.type
_entity.pdbx_description
1 polymer ?
#
loop_
_entity_poly.entity_id
_entity_poly.type
_entity_poly.pdbx_seq_one_letter_code
_entity_poly.pdbx_strand_id
1 'polypeptide(L)'
;MISDINKLELDVKWQNLTPGCTIVGSCTAEVFRTEERLSPGHRMCAGCGATIAVRNVLRGLHEEDEAVITCATGCLEVSSFMYPYTAWKDSFIHNAFENAGATCSGVEAAYRALKKKGKVKNTHKFITFGGDGGTYDIGLQ
;
A
#
# COMPACT_ATOMS: atom_id res chain seq x y z
N MET A 1 -17.71 -26.11 -15.71
CA MET A 1 -18.62 -25.63 -14.66
C MET A 1 -17.90 -24.61 -13.76
N ILE A 2 -17.21 -23.62 -14.39
CA ILE A 2 -16.54 -22.49 -13.71
C ILE A 2 -16.81 -21.16 -14.48
N SER A 3 -17.68 -21.22 -15.52
CA SER A 3 -17.96 -20.05 -16.37
C SER A 3 -18.97 -19.06 -15.79
N ASP A 4 -19.61 -19.35 -14.66
CA ASP A 4 -20.70 -18.51 -14.14
C ASP A 4 -20.32 -17.64 -12.94
N ILE A 5 -19.08 -17.72 -12.47
CA ILE A 5 -18.58 -16.82 -11.41
C ILE A 5 -18.42 -15.39 -11.93
N ASN A 6 -18.37 -15.20 -13.24
CA ASN A 6 -18.25 -13.87 -13.87
C ASN A 6 -19.54 -13.06 -13.85
N LYS A 7 -20.65 -13.59 -13.32
CA LYS A 7 -21.97 -12.93 -13.28
C LYS A 7 -22.48 -12.59 -11.89
N LEU A 8 -21.69 -12.73 -10.86
CA LEU A 8 -21.99 -12.13 -9.56
C LEU A 8 -21.59 -10.65 -9.59
N GLU A 9 -22.33 -9.86 -10.37
CA GLU A 9 -22.44 -8.44 -10.14
C GLU A 9 -23.17 -8.24 -8.80
N LEU A 10 -22.40 -8.21 -7.72
CA LEU A 10 -22.87 -7.63 -6.48
C LEU A 10 -22.95 -6.12 -6.71
N ASP A 11 -24.13 -5.68 -7.18
CA ASP A 11 -24.49 -4.29 -7.35
C ASP A 11 -24.67 -3.65 -5.96
N VAL A 12 -23.58 -3.50 -5.23
CA VAL A 12 -23.57 -2.73 -3.99
C VAL A 12 -23.37 -1.27 -4.38
N LYS A 13 -24.47 -0.60 -4.70
CA LYS A 13 -24.52 0.85 -4.82
C LYS A 13 -24.25 1.47 -3.44
N TRP A 14 -23.02 1.74 -3.15
CA TRP A 14 -22.63 2.62 -2.06
C TRP A 14 -22.86 4.07 -2.47
N GLN A 15 -24.11 4.47 -2.47
CA GLN A 15 -24.48 5.88 -2.63
C GLN A 15 -24.34 6.55 -1.27
N ASN A 16 -23.57 7.63 -1.23
CA ASN A 16 -23.42 8.59 -0.13
C ASN A 16 -22.40 8.22 0.97
N LEU A 17 -21.16 8.04 0.58
CA LEU A 17 -20.04 8.26 1.51
C LEU A 17 -19.55 9.70 1.33
N THR A 18 -19.24 10.35 2.46
CA THR A 18 -18.79 11.74 2.57
C THR A 18 -17.78 12.14 1.48
N PRO A 19 -17.90 13.34 0.89
CA PRO A 19 -16.94 13.82 -0.10
C PRO A 19 -15.52 13.76 0.45
N GLY A 20 -14.67 12.99 -0.19
CA GLY A 20 -13.26 12.84 0.20
C GLY A 20 -12.86 11.45 0.71
N CYS A 21 -13.78 10.54 0.97
CA CYS A 21 -13.45 9.16 1.30
C CYS A 21 -13.56 8.30 0.04
N THR A 22 -12.45 8.05 -0.61
CA THR A 22 -12.38 7.03 -1.65
C THR A 22 -12.20 5.69 -0.97
N ILE A 23 -13.26 4.89 -0.84
CA ILE A 23 -13.11 3.48 -0.47
C ILE A 23 -12.47 2.79 -1.67
N VAL A 24 -11.18 2.59 -1.60
CA VAL A 24 -10.46 1.71 -2.51
C VAL A 24 -10.77 0.29 -2.06
N GLY A 25 -11.67 -0.35 -2.75
CA GLY A 25 -11.97 -1.76 -2.52
C GLY A 25 -13.46 -2.06 -2.44
N SER A 26 -14.13 -2.07 -3.56
CA SER A 26 -15.26 -2.98 -3.67
C SER A 26 -14.70 -4.41 -3.58
N CYS A 27 -15.29 -5.27 -2.77
CA CYS A 27 -15.02 -6.71 -2.79
C CYS A 27 -15.52 -7.32 -4.11
N THR A 28 -15.01 -6.84 -5.23
CA THR A 28 -15.33 -7.39 -6.54
C THR A 28 -14.31 -8.46 -6.88
N ALA A 29 -14.71 -9.39 -7.73
CA ALA A 29 -13.81 -10.41 -8.26
C ALA A 29 -12.56 -9.82 -8.93
N GLU A 30 -12.58 -8.57 -9.32
CA GLU A 30 -11.45 -7.83 -9.89
C GLU A 30 -10.32 -7.63 -8.89
N VAL A 31 -10.62 -7.33 -7.63
CA VAL A 31 -9.59 -7.19 -6.58
C VAL A 31 -8.78 -8.47 -6.38
N PHE A 32 -9.39 -9.63 -6.66
CA PHE A 32 -8.69 -10.92 -6.57
C PHE A 32 -7.90 -11.26 -7.82
N ARG A 33 -8.06 -10.53 -8.91
CA ARG A 33 -7.35 -10.76 -10.18
C ARG A 33 -6.13 -9.86 -10.38
N THR A 34 -5.95 -8.85 -9.53
CA THR A 34 -4.78 -7.97 -9.61
C THR A 34 -3.50 -8.72 -9.26
N GLU A 35 -2.41 -8.34 -9.90
CA GLU A 35 -1.11 -8.90 -9.60
C GLU A 35 -0.73 -8.69 -8.14
N GLU A 36 -0.18 -9.71 -7.52
CA GLU A 36 0.27 -9.65 -6.13
C GLU A 36 1.57 -8.84 -6.04
N ARG A 37 1.51 -7.71 -5.36
CA ARG A 37 2.65 -6.78 -5.16
C ARG A 37 3.48 -7.08 -3.91
N LEU A 38 2.94 -7.90 -3.00
CA LEU A 38 3.70 -8.47 -1.90
C LEU A 38 4.03 -9.92 -2.25
N SER A 39 5.29 -10.20 -2.52
CA SER A 39 5.76 -11.51 -2.92
C SER A 39 5.58 -12.54 -1.80
N PRO A 40 5.34 -13.80 -2.13
CA PRO A 40 5.46 -14.89 -1.16
C PRO A 40 6.91 -14.94 -0.63
N GLY A 41 7.07 -15.37 0.61
CA GLY A 41 8.39 -15.42 1.26
C GLY A 41 8.57 -14.38 2.36
N HIS A 42 7.58 -13.51 2.58
CA HIS A 42 7.52 -12.75 3.83
C HIS A 42 7.39 -13.71 5.02
N ARG A 43 7.88 -13.28 6.17
CA ARG A 43 7.91 -14.09 7.40
C ARG A 43 6.80 -13.69 8.39
N MET A 44 5.70 -13.16 7.89
CA MET A 44 4.53 -12.84 8.70
C MET A 44 3.87 -14.11 9.19
N CYS A 45 3.28 -14.05 10.38
CA CYS A 45 2.54 -15.17 10.96
C CYS A 45 1.34 -15.57 10.08
N ALA A 46 1.02 -16.85 10.07
CA ALA A 46 -0.17 -17.34 9.40
C ALA A 46 -1.43 -16.66 9.98
N GLY A 47 -2.28 -16.13 9.11
CA GLY A 47 -3.49 -15.41 9.50
C GLY A 47 -3.25 -14.00 10.08
N CYS A 48 -2.06 -13.45 9.97
CA CYS A 48 -1.76 -12.09 10.44
C CYS A 48 -2.59 -11.04 9.71
N GLY A 49 -3.37 -10.25 10.46
CA GLY A 49 -4.21 -9.19 9.91
C GLY A 49 -3.42 -8.11 9.17
N ALA A 50 -2.20 -7.82 9.58
CA ALA A 50 -1.34 -6.86 8.90
C ALA A 50 -1.04 -7.29 7.46
N THR A 51 -0.72 -8.57 7.23
CA THR A 51 -0.48 -9.10 5.88
C THR A 51 -1.72 -8.97 5.00
N ILE A 52 -2.89 -9.30 5.56
CA ILE A 52 -4.17 -9.20 4.84
C ILE A 52 -4.45 -7.74 4.48
N ALA A 53 -4.27 -6.82 5.42
CA ALA A 53 -4.49 -5.40 5.20
C ALA A 53 -3.55 -4.82 4.13
N VAL A 54 -2.25 -5.11 4.22
CA VAL A 54 -1.25 -4.66 3.24
C VAL A 54 -1.59 -5.16 1.83
N ARG A 55 -1.90 -6.44 1.69
CA ARG A 55 -2.27 -7.02 0.38
C ARG A 55 -3.51 -6.35 -0.20
N ASN A 56 -4.52 -6.06 0.62
CA ASN A 56 -5.72 -5.37 0.17
C ASN A 56 -5.42 -3.94 -0.28
N VAL A 57 -4.58 -3.21 0.46
CA VAL A 57 -4.14 -1.86 0.07
C VAL A 57 -3.40 -1.89 -1.26
N LEU A 58 -2.44 -2.80 -1.42
CA LEU A 58 -1.65 -2.91 -2.65
C LEU A 58 -2.48 -3.34 -3.85
N ARG A 59 -3.48 -4.21 -3.66
CA ARG A 59 -4.41 -4.62 -4.71
C ARG A 59 -5.37 -3.52 -5.16
N GLY A 60 -5.51 -2.46 -4.37
CA GLY A 60 -6.25 -1.27 -4.75
C GLY A 60 -5.49 -0.34 -5.72
N LEU A 61 -4.23 -0.62 -6.01
CA LEU A 61 -3.44 0.10 -7.00
C LEU A 61 -3.73 -0.43 -8.40
N HIS A 62 -3.71 0.46 -9.39
CA HIS A 62 -3.75 0.07 -10.80
C HIS A 62 -2.40 -0.49 -11.24
N GLU A 63 -2.38 -1.25 -12.32
CA GLU A 63 -1.15 -1.86 -12.85
C GLU A 63 -0.10 -0.82 -13.25
N GLU A 64 -0.54 0.32 -13.76
CA GLU A 64 0.31 1.44 -14.15
C GLU A 64 0.80 2.31 -12.99
N ASP A 65 0.26 2.14 -11.78
CA ASP A 65 0.70 2.90 -10.62
C ASP A 65 2.05 2.37 -10.11
N GLU A 66 3.01 3.26 -10.03
CA GLU A 66 4.28 2.99 -9.34
C GLU A 66 4.14 3.40 -7.87
N ALA A 67 4.32 2.47 -6.96
CA ALA A 67 4.22 2.75 -5.54
C ALA A 67 5.59 3.02 -4.90
N VAL A 68 5.62 3.97 -3.99
CA VAL A 68 6.72 4.20 -3.07
C VAL A 68 6.20 3.98 -1.67
N ILE A 69 6.73 2.98 -1.01
CA ILE A 69 6.26 2.51 0.28
C ILE A 69 7.27 2.88 1.34
N THR A 70 6.83 3.55 2.37
CA THR A 70 7.60 3.77 3.59
C THR A 70 6.99 2.93 4.71
N CYS A 71 7.82 2.22 5.44
CA CYS A 71 7.35 1.36 6.52
C CYS A 71 8.16 1.63 7.78
N ALA A 72 7.47 1.86 8.88
CA ALA A 72 8.08 2.01 10.18
C ALA A 72 8.55 0.66 10.72
N THR A 73 9.60 0.67 11.53
CA THR A 73 10.07 -0.51 12.23
C THR A 73 8.93 -1.15 13.04
N GLY A 74 8.71 -2.42 12.80
CA GLY A 74 7.64 -3.20 13.44
C GLY A 74 7.55 -4.58 12.83
N CYS A 75 6.55 -5.37 13.26
CA CYS A 75 6.39 -6.74 12.76
C CYS A 75 6.27 -6.81 11.24
N LEU A 76 5.54 -5.88 10.63
CA LEU A 76 5.37 -5.84 9.17
C LEU A 76 6.71 -5.61 8.46
N GLU A 77 7.46 -4.62 8.91
CA GLU A 77 8.74 -4.26 8.30
C GLU A 77 9.75 -5.40 8.44
N VAL A 78 10.00 -5.84 9.69
CA VAL A 78 10.99 -6.88 9.99
C VAL A 78 10.68 -8.20 9.27
N SER A 79 9.42 -8.54 9.11
CA SER A 79 9.00 -9.80 8.48
C SER A 79 8.94 -9.75 6.96
N SER A 80 8.85 -8.56 6.37
CA SER A 80 8.73 -8.39 4.93
C SER A 80 10.03 -7.96 4.25
N PHE A 81 10.95 -7.45 5.04
CA PHE A 81 12.29 -7.02 4.61
C PHE A 81 13.36 -7.70 5.47
N MET A 82 14.26 -8.41 4.85
CA MET A 82 15.45 -8.94 5.53
C MET A 82 16.60 -8.92 4.55
N TYR A 83 17.49 -7.96 4.74
CA TYR A 83 18.63 -7.79 3.86
C TYR A 83 19.38 -9.10 3.62
N PRO A 84 19.73 -9.44 2.37
CA PRO A 84 19.53 -8.67 1.13
C PRO A 84 18.17 -8.93 0.43
N TYR A 85 17.22 -9.58 1.06
CA TYR A 85 15.94 -9.99 0.47
C TYR A 85 14.83 -9.02 0.88
N THR A 86 13.84 -8.88 -0.01
CA THR A 86 12.61 -8.15 0.25
C THR A 86 11.42 -8.88 -0.35
N ALA A 87 10.28 -8.81 0.31
CA ALA A 87 9.02 -9.31 -0.24
C ALA A 87 8.27 -8.24 -1.06
N TRP A 88 8.71 -7.00 -1.03
CA TRP A 88 8.08 -5.90 -1.76
C TRP A 88 8.52 -5.87 -3.22
N LYS A 89 7.56 -5.79 -4.12
CA LYS A 89 7.83 -5.59 -5.55
C LYS A 89 7.95 -4.11 -5.92
N ASP A 90 7.34 -3.24 -5.11
CA ASP A 90 7.41 -1.80 -5.24
C ASP A 90 8.65 -1.22 -4.53
N SER A 91 8.91 0.07 -4.77
CA SER A 91 9.98 0.77 -4.06
C SER A 91 9.68 0.82 -2.56
N PHE A 92 10.61 0.34 -1.76
CA PHE A 92 10.43 0.21 -0.32
C PHE A 92 11.51 0.95 0.45
N ILE A 93 11.10 1.75 1.44
CA ILE A 93 11.98 2.50 2.32
C ILE A 93 11.73 2.05 3.75
N HIS A 94 12.77 1.46 4.34
CA HIS A 94 12.79 1.13 5.75
C HIS A 94 12.97 2.38 6.60
N ASN A 95 12.22 2.49 7.68
CA ASN A 95 12.24 3.62 8.59
C ASN A 95 12.28 3.18 10.06
N ALA A 96 12.77 4.05 10.92
CA ALA A 96 12.61 3.87 12.35
C ALA A 96 11.14 3.94 12.77
N PHE A 97 10.85 3.59 14.01
CA PHE A 97 9.50 3.44 14.54
C PHE A 97 8.58 4.65 14.29
N GLU A 98 9.15 5.86 14.33
CA GLU A 98 8.40 7.11 14.38
C GLU A 98 8.40 7.91 13.07
N ASN A 99 9.34 7.66 12.16
CA ASN A 99 9.63 8.61 11.07
C ASN A 99 9.14 8.20 9.68
N ALA A 100 8.36 7.14 9.55
CA ALA A 100 7.87 6.69 8.24
C ALA A 100 7.01 7.76 7.54
N GLY A 101 6.11 8.41 8.29
CA GLY A 101 5.26 9.49 7.76
C GLY A 101 6.06 10.70 7.32
N ALA A 102 7.02 11.14 8.15
CA ALA A 102 7.91 12.26 7.82
C ALA A 102 8.77 11.97 6.59
N THR A 103 9.32 10.76 6.49
CA THR A 103 10.08 10.32 5.32
C THR A 103 9.21 10.32 4.06
N CYS A 104 8.00 9.77 4.14
CA CYS A 104 7.05 9.75 3.03
C CYS A 104 6.72 11.16 2.54
N SER A 105 6.46 12.06 3.47
CA SER A 105 6.19 13.49 3.17
C SER A 105 7.37 14.14 2.44
N GLY A 106 8.60 13.87 2.88
CA GLY A 106 9.81 14.37 2.22
C GLY A 106 10.00 13.81 0.82
N VAL A 107 9.79 12.52 0.63
CA VAL A 107 9.89 11.86 -0.69
C VAL A 107 8.81 12.39 -1.64
N GLU A 108 7.59 12.54 -1.17
CA GLU A 108 6.48 13.07 -1.96
C GLU A 108 6.72 14.54 -2.36
N ALA A 109 7.23 15.36 -1.45
CA ALA A 109 7.61 16.75 -1.75
C ALA A 109 8.71 16.82 -2.80
N ALA A 110 9.73 15.96 -2.71
CA ALA A 110 10.79 15.85 -3.71
C ALA A 110 10.24 15.40 -5.07
N TYR A 111 9.35 14.41 -5.07
CA TYR A 111 8.68 13.96 -6.29
C TYR A 111 7.90 15.10 -6.97
N ARG A 112 7.10 15.87 -6.22
CA ARG A 112 6.38 17.03 -6.77
C ARG A 112 7.32 18.06 -7.39
N ALA A 113 8.44 18.33 -6.72
CA ALA A 113 9.45 19.25 -7.23
C ALA A 113 10.09 18.74 -8.53
N LEU A 114 10.43 17.45 -8.61
CA LEU A 114 10.99 16.81 -9.81
C LEU A 114 9.98 16.75 -10.94
N LYS A 115 8.71 16.46 -10.66
CA LYS A 115 7.62 16.46 -11.63
C LYS A 115 7.41 17.85 -12.22
N LYS A 116 7.42 18.89 -11.39
CA LYS A 116 7.36 20.30 -11.84
C LYS A 116 8.53 20.70 -12.74
N LYS A 117 9.70 20.10 -12.51
CA LYS A 117 10.90 20.31 -13.35
C LYS A 117 10.92 19.43 -14.61
N GLY A 118 9.89 18.62 -14.85
CA GLY A 118 9.79 17.71 -15.98
C GLY A 118 10.78 16.53 -15.96
N LYS A 119 11.39 16.26 -14.80
CA LYS A 119 12.36 15.16 -14.65
C LYS A 119 11.70 13.81 -14.39
N VAL A 120 10.49 13.79 -13.87
CA VAL A 120 9.69 12.59 -13.64
C VAL A 120 8.37 12.73 -14.38
N LYS A 121 8.01 11.72 -15.15
CA LYS A 121 6.78 11.70 -15.98
C LYS A 121 5.71 10.83 -15.39
N ASN A 122 6.10 9.70 -14.79
CA ASN A 122 5.18 8.69 -14.27
C ASN A 122 4.41 9.20 -13.05
N THR A 123 3.27 8.59 -12.80
CA THR A 123 2.49 8.86 -11.60
C THR A 123 2.88 7.87 -10.52
N HIS A 124 3.26 8.41 -9.36
CA HIS A 124 3.63 7.60 -8.20
C HIS A 124 2.56 7.72 -7.12
N LYS A 125 2.33 6.64 -6.40
CA LYS A 125 1.50 6.58 -5.19
C LYS A 125 2.43 6.44 -3.99
N PHE A 126 2.19 7.25 -2.98
CA PHE A 126 2.99 7.25 -1.75
C PHE A 126 2.17 6.62 -0.64
N ILE A 127 2.67 5.54 -0.07
CA ILE A 127 1.97 4.74 0.94
C ILE A 127 2.86 4.60 2.16
N THR A 128 2.31 4.90 3.32
CA THR A 128 3.00 4.73 4.59
C THR A 128 2.32 3.66 5.43
N PHE A 129 3.10 2.71 5.91
CA PHE A 129 2.66 1.79 6.95
C PHE A 129 3.36 2.16 8.25
N GLY A 130 2.61 2.67 9.19
CA GLY A 130 3.08 3.07 10.51
C GLY A 130 2.50 2.18 11.60
N GLY A 131 3.21 2.07 12.73
CA GLY A 131 2.64 1.57 13.96
C GLY A 131 1.72 2.60 14.60
N ASP A 132 1.06 2.21 15.68
CA ASP A 132 0.16 3.06 16.46
C ASP A 132 0.88 4.30 17.02
N GLY A 133 2.03 4.11 17.66
CA GLY A 133 2.82 5.21 18.21
C GLY A 133 3.29 6.21 17.15
N GLY A 134 3.85 5.71 16.04
CA GLY A 134 4.32 6.56 14.96
C GLY A 134 3.20 7.23 14.15
N THR A 135 1.98 6.74 14.27
CA THR A 135 0.82 7.29 13.54
C THR A 135 0.03 8.29 14.39
N TYR A 136 -0.13 8.02 15.69
CA TYR A 136 -1.02 8.80 16.55
C TYR A 136 -0.29 9.70 17.55
N ASP A 137 1.00 9.49 17.77
CA ASP A 137 1.76 10.21 18.79
C ASP A 137 3.01 10.85 18.20
N ILE A 138 4.11 10.12 18.10
CA ILE A 138 5.37 10.66 17.59
C ILE A 138 5.52 10.45 16.09
N GLY A 139 5.96 11.45 15.36
CA GLY A 139 6.36 11.35 13.96
C GLY A 139 5.37 11.85 12.91
N LEU A 140 4.09 11.95 13.21
CA LEU A 140 3.09 12.54 12.33
C LEU A 140 2.49 13.84 12.87
N GLN A 141 3.12 14.44 13.82
CA GLN A 141 2.70 15.68 14.46
C GLN A 141 2.83 16.89 13.55
#